data_93fe8984e6bfb4d46426faf6133bc86f
#
_entry.id   93fe8984e6bfb4d46426faf6133bc86f
#
_cell.length_a   1.000
_cell.length_b   1.000
_cell.length_c   1.000
_cell.angle_alpha   90.00
_cell.angle_beta   90.00
_cell.angle_gamma   90.00
#
_symmetry.space_group_name_H-M   'P 1'
#
loop_
_entity.id
_entity.type
_entity.pdbx_description
1 polymer ?
#
loop_
_entity_poly.entity_id
_entity_poly.type
_entity_poly.pdbx_seq_one_letter_code
_entity_poly.pdbx_strand_id
1 'polypeptide(L)'
;KELGVPFKRTGKLVVGFTDHDRENILKYKAIGEQNGVQGMRMIDKDEINRIDPNAGGEFAMYVPSSGILDPMQYTIGLAENACQNGVRFHFGQKVTGITRDEAKDVWVVKTEQDTFETKWVINCAGMYASEISEMLGYPNYPVKGFKGEYYVLDKKAGKFLSIPVYPAPNDKGGFSTHATPTVDGNVLVGPDSYVTEDREDYVVTKEHMDGLFRDGSKMFKQMKREYFIRNFAGIRWKRYNPETGEILDFLLESDGAHPHTVNLVGIESPGVTCALPLARRAVALLVKEEQPQKNEGFDPV
;
A
#
# COMPACT_ATOMS: atom_id res chain seq x y z
N LYS A 1 17.40 -5.56 1.79
CA LYS A 1 18.72 -5.92 2.35
C LYS A 1 19.63 -4.70 2.39
N GLU A 2 19.72 -3.96 1.30
CA GLU A 2 20.61 -2.79 1.18
C GLU A 2 20.32 -1.73 2.24
N LEU A 3 19.06 -1.45 2.54
CA LEU A 3 18.65 -0.46 3.54
C LEU A 3 18.50 -1.01 4.97
N GLY A 4 18.95 -2.22 5.26
CA GLY A 4 18.85 -2.83 6.60
C GLY A 4 17.42 -3.11 7.08
N VAL A 5 16.40 -2.90 6.25
CA VAL A 5 14.98 -3.05 6.63
C VAL A 5 14.65 -4.50 6.98
N PRO A 6 14.06 -4.76 8.15
CA PRO A 6 13.61 -6.10 8.53
C PRO A 6 12.54 -6.64 7.56
N PHE A 7 12.79 -7.81 7.00
CA PHE A 7 11.83 -8.50 6.16
C PHE A 7 11.96 -10.02 6.29
N LYS A 8 10.89 -10.75 5.98
CA LYS A 8 10.90 -12.21 5.89
C LYS A 8 10.14 -12.66 4.65
N ARG A 9 10.73 -13.54 3.84
CA ARG A 9 10.04 -14.18 2.73
C ARG A 9 9.30 -15.41 3.27
N THR A 10 8.08 -15.22 3.71
CA THR A 10 7.24 -16.23 4.36
C THR A 10 6.38 -17.02 3.36
N GLY A 11 6.20 -16.50 2.15
CA GLY A 11 5.07 -16.87 1.30
C GLY A 11 3.78 -16.24 1.81
N LYS A 12 2.65 -16.63 1.19
CA LYS A 12 1.29 -16.23 1.57
C LYS A 12 0.31 -17.35 1.22
N LEU A 13 -0.69 -17.56 2.05
CA LEU A 13 -1.85 -18.40 1.77
C LEU A 13 -3.05 -17.54 1.42
N VAL A 14 -3.72 -17.84 0.31
CA VAL A 14 -5.06 -17.31 -0.02
C VAL A 14 -6.01 -18.49 0.11
N VAL A 15 -6.74 -18.53 1.21
CA VAL A 15 -7.53 -19.68 1.64
C VAL A 15 -8.98 -19.60 1.18
N GLY A 16 -9.59 -20.74 0.90
CA GLY A 16 -11.01 -20.87 0.57
C GLY A 16 -11.68 -21.94 1.40
N PHE A 17 -12.99 -21.83 1.53
CA PHE A 17 -13.87 -22.71 2.29
C PHE A 17 -15.00 -23.29 1.45
N THR A 18 -15.31 -22.66 0.31
CA THR A 18 -16.43 -23.00 -0.58
C THR A 18 -15.97 -23.15 -2.03
N ASP A 19 -16.78 -23.77 -2.88
CA ASP A 19 -16.50 -23.85 -4.33
C ASP A 19 -16.45 -22.47 -4.99
N HIS A 20 -17.27 -21.54 -4.55
CA HIS A 20 -17.21 -20.14 -5.01
C HIS A 20 -15.86 -19.47 -4.68
N ASP A 21 -15.33 -19.70 -3.46
CA ASP A 21 -13.98 -19.25 -3.11
C ASP A 21 -12.92 -19.84 -4.04
N ARG A 22 -13.08 -21.12 -4.41
CA ARG A 22 -12.17 -21.81 -5.32
C ARG A 22 -12.15 -21.15 -6.70
N GLU A 23 -13.33 -20.83 -7.24
CA GLU A 23 -13.46 -20.13 -8.53
C GLU A 23 -12.75 -18.78 -8.50
N ASN A 24 -12.98 -17.99 -7.46
CA ASN A 24 -12.37 -16.67 -7.31
C ASN A 24 -10.86 -16.75 -7.13
N ILE A 25 -10.35 -17.71 -6.35
CA ILE A 25 -8.92 -17.97 -6.21
C ILE A 25 -8.30 -18.36 -7.55
N LEU A 26 -8.95 -19.21 -8.35
CA LEU A 26 -8.43 -19.63 -9.67
C LEU A 26 -8.39 -18.46 -10.64
N LYS A 27 -9.42 -17.61 -10.67
CA LYS A 27 -9.39 -16.37 -11.48
C LYS A 27 -8.21 -15.47 -11.07
N TYR A 28 -8.02 -15.28 -9.78
CA TYR A 28 -6.92 -14.47 -9.23
C TYR A 28 -5.54 -15.07 -9.54
N LYS A 29 -5.43 -16.40 -9.44
CA LYS A 29 -4.22 -17.13 -9.83
C LYS A 29 -3.86 -16.91 -11.31
N ALA A 30 -4.85 -17.00 -12.21
CA ALA A 30 -4.63 -16.78 -13.62
C ALA A 30 -4.09 -15.37 -13.92
N ILE A 31 -4.63 -14.34 -13.24
CA ILE A 31 -4.12 -12.95 -13.34
C ILE A 31 -2.67 -12.87 -12.86
N GLY A 32 -2.36 -13.52 -11.73
CA GLY A 32 -1.00 -13.56 -11.21
C GLY A 32 -0.01 -14.22 -12.17
N GLU A 33 -0.41 -15.32 -12.82
CA GLU A 33 0.41 -16.02 -13.84
C GLU A 33 0.65 -15.14 -15.07
N GLN A 34 -0.37 -14.42 -15.54
CA GLN A 34 -0.22 -13.45 -16.64
C GLN A 34 0.75 -12.32 -16.28
N ASN A 35 0.77 -11.91 -15.01
CA ASN A 35 1.69 -10.92 -14.48
C ASN A 35 3.08 -11.48 -14.12
N GLY A 36 3.36 -12.76 -14.43
CA GLY A 36 4.65 -13.38 -14.24
C GLY A 36 4.99 -13.81 -12.81
N VAL A 37 4.00 -13.90 -11.92
CA VAL A 37 4.22 -14.40 -10.55
C VAL A 37 4.56 -15.89 -10.59
N GLN A 38 5.75 -16.25 -10.12
CA GLN A 38 6.27 -17.60 -10.18
C GLN A 38 5.88 -18.46 -8.99
N GLY A 39 5.66 -19.75 -9.22
CA GLY A 39 5.52 -20.76 -8.18
C GLY A 39 4.18 -20.78 -7.45
N MET A 40 3.17 -20.03 -7.93
CA MET A 40 1.82 -20.12 -7.37
C MET A 40 1.22 -21.49 -7.65
N ARG A 41 0.63 -22.10 -6.64
CA ARG A 41 -0.03 -23.42 -6.78
C ARG A 41 -1.21 -23.57 -5.83
N MET A 42 -2.19 -24.35 -6.25
CA MET A 42 -3.26 -24.79 -5.37
C MET A 42 -2.75 -25.88 -4.45
N ILE A 43 -3.17 -25.84 -3.20
CA ILE A 43 -2.82 -26.80 -2.15
C ILE A 43 -4.08 -27.21 -1.40
N ASP A 44 -4.07 -28.41 -0.85
CA ASP A 44 -5.12 -28.97 -0.02
C ASP A 44 -4.94 -28.60 1.47
N LYS A 45 -5.88 -29.03 2.29
CA LYS A 45 -5.89 -28.80 3.74
C LYS A 45 -4.68 -29.44 4.45
N ASP A 46 -4.25 -30.60 4.00
CA ASP A 46 -3.11 -31.29 4.61
C ASP A 46 -1.82 -30.53 4.36
N GLU A 47 -1.66 -29.95 3.17
CA GLU A 47 -0.51 -29.12 2.87
C GLU A 47 -0.57 -27.76 3.59
N ILE A 48 -1.75 -27.15 3.73
CA ILE A 48 -1.93 -25.95 4.58
C ILE A 48 -1.43 -26.25 5.99
N ASN A 49 -1.87 -27.36 6.60
CA ASN A 49 -1.48 -27.75 7.95
C ASN A 49 0.01 -28.07 8.09
N ARG A 50 0.68 -28.53 7.03
CA ARG A 50 2.14 -28.71 7.02
C ARG A 50 2.90 -27.40 6.96
N ILE A 51 2.38 -26.39 6.24
CA ILE A 51 2.97 -25.05 6.16
C ILE A 51 2.74 -24.31 7.47
N ASP A 52 1.50 -24.24 7.94
CA ASP A 52 1.12 -23.63 9.21
C ASP A 52 -0.14 -24.30 9.77
N PRO A 53 -0.03 -25.08 10.87
CA PRO A 53 -1.16 -25.83 11.42
C PRO A 53 -2.27 -24.95 11.99
N ASN A 54 -1.98 -23.66 12.21
CA ASN A 54 -2.93 -22.69 12.76
C ASN A 54 -3.57 -21.81 11.69
N ALA A 55 -3.13 -21.92 10.43
CA ALA A 55 -3.82 -21.27 9.32
C ALA A 55 -5.19 -21.89 9.06
N GLY A 56 -6.19 -21.06 8.75
CA GLY A 56 -7.52 -21.48 8.34
C GLY A 56 -7.54 -22.03 6.90
N GLY A 57 -8.72 -22.46 6.44
CA GLY A 57 -8.96 -22.89 5.06
C GLY A 57 -9.14 -24.40 4.90
N GLU A 58 -9.91 -24.78 3.87
CA GLU A 58 -10.07 -26.16 3.40
C GLU A 58 -9.16 -26.45 2.19
N PHE A 59 -8.77 -25.41 1.48
CA PHE A 59 -7.77 -25.40 0.41
C PHE A 59 -7.19 -23.98 0.32
N ALA A 60 -6.08 -23.81 -0.39
CA ALA A 60 -5.50 -22.50 -0.60
C ALA A 60 -4.75 -22.39 -1.94
N MET A 61 -4.54 -21.16 -2.39
CA MET A 61 -3.43 -20.83 -3.28
C MET A 61 -2.23 -20.43 -2.43
N TYR A 62 -1.12 -21.13 -2.58
CA TYR A 62 0.15 -20.78 -1.98
C TYR A 62 0.95 -19.89 -2.93
N VAL A 63 1.45 -18.75 -2.41
CA VAL A 63 2.24 -17.76 -3.17
C VAL A 63 3.62 -17.63 -2.52
N PRO A 64 4.65 -18.35 -2.99
CA PRO A 64 5.97 -18.42 -2.34
C PRO A 64 6.77 -17.14 -2.43
N SER A 65 6.48 -16.27 -3.42
CA SER A 65 7.19 -15.01 -3.63
C SER A 65 6.76 -13.89 -2.67
N SER A 66 5.68 -14.07 -1.92
CA SER A 66 5.21 -13.13 -0.89
C SER A 66 6.10 -13.11 0.35
N GLY A 67 5.98 -12.04 1.13
CA GLY A 67 6.68 -11.89 2.40
C GLY A 67 6.10 -10.76 3.22
N ILE A 68 6.72 -10.50 4.35
CA ILE A 68 6.41 -9.42 5.27
C ILE A 68 7.62 -8.53 5.45
N LEU A 69 7.40 -7.25 5.66
CA LEU A 69 8.43 -6.27 5.99
C LEU A 69 7.88 -5.24 6.99
N ASP A 70 8.76 -4.50 7.64
CA ASP A 70 8.38 -3.33 8.42
C ASP A 70 8.18 -2.13 7.47
N PRO A 71 6.93 -1.65 7.24
CA PRO A 71 6.68 -0.56 6.31
C PRO A 71 7.18 0.79 6.81
N MET A 72 7.26 0.99 8.14
CA MET A 72 7.77 2.22 8.73
C MET A 72 9.29 2.31 8.56
N GLN A 73 10.01 1.26 8.93
CA GLN A 73 11.46 1.21 8.72
C GLN A 73 11.84 1.23 7.24
N TYR A 74 11.01 0.67 6.37
CA TYR A 74 11.20 0.77 4.92
C TYR A 74 11.13 2.22 4.45
N THR A 75 10.13 2.99 4.90
CA THR A 75 9.96 4.40 4.55
C THR A 75 11.11 5.24 5.12
N ILE A 76 11.49 5.01 6.39
CA ILE A 76 12.61 5.70 7.04
C ILE A 76 13.92 5.42 6.31
N GLY A 77 14.22 4.15 6.02
CA GLY A 77 15.46 3.78 5.32
C GLY A 77 15.56 4.38 3.91
N LEU A 78 14.45 4.49 3.19
CA LEU A 78 14.42 5.22 1.91
C LEU A 78 14.69 6.71 2.09
N ALA A 79 14.12 7.34 3.11
CA ALA A 79 14.34 8.75 3.41
C ALA A 79 15.78 9.02 3.85
N GLU A 80 16.34 8.20 4.72
CA GLU A 80 17.75 8.30 5.16
C GLU A 80 18.72 8.15 3.99
N ASN A 81 18.50 7.15 3.12
CA ASN A 81 19.32 6.98 1.92
C ASN A 81 19.19 8.19 0.97
N ALA A 82 17.98 8.74 0.80
CA ALA A 82 17.79 9.94 0.01
C ALA A 82 18.54 11.15 0.61
N CYS A 83 18.47 11.37 1.93
CA CYS A 83 19.22 12.40 2.64
C CYS A 83 20.73 12.25 2.43
N GLN A 84 21.26 11.04 2.58
CA GLN A 84 22.70 10.74 2.37
C GLN A 84 23.15 11.11 0.95
N ASN A 85 22.23 11.00 -0.02
CA ASN A 85 22.49 11.37 -1.40
C ASN A 85 22.08 12.82 -1.75
N GLY A 86 21.91 13.69 -0.73
CA GLY A 86 21.73 15.13 -0.89
C GLY A 86 20.30 15.62 -1.00
N VAL A 87 19.31 14.76 -0.84
CA VAL A 87 17.90 15.19 -0.78
C VAL A 87 17.65 15.92 0.55
N ARG A 88 16.93 17.06 0.46
CA ARG A 88 16.52 17.83 1.64
C ARG A 88 15.05 17.61 1.93
N PHE A 89 14.72 17.34 3.19
CA PHE A 89 13.34 17.22 3.66
C PHE A 89 12.94 18.49 4.39
N HIS A 90 11.81 19.09 3.99
CA HIS A 90 11.21 20.25 4.61
C HIS A 90 9.92 19.85 5.32
N PHE A 91 10.02 19.45 6.57
CA PHE A 91 8.86 19.06 7.38
C PHE A 91 8.08 20.29 7.87
N GLY A 92 6.78 20.12 8.14
CA GLY A 92 5.90 21.20 8.58
C GLY A 92 5.64 22.26 7.51
N GLN A 93 5.87 21.94 6.24
CA GLN A 93 5.74 22.83 5.10
C GLN A 93 4.53 22.41 4.24
N LYS A 94 3.34 22.69 4.73
CA LYS A 94 2.12 22.41 3.97
C LYS A 94 2.08 23.29 2.72
N VAL A 95 1.96 22.65 1.55
CA VAL A 95 1.80 23.34 0.27
C VAL A 95 0.43 24.02 0.22
N THR A 96 0.41 25.32 -0.07
CA THR A 96 -0.78 26.16 -0.14
C THR A 96 -1.07 26.69 -1.54
N GLY A 97 -0.12 26.58 -2.47
CA GLY A 97 -0.31 26.95 -3.86
C GLY A 97 0.89 26.57 -4.72
N ILE A 98 0.63 26.32 -5.99
CA ILE A 98 1.66 26.06 -7.00
C ILE A 98 1.29 26.88 -8.23
N THR A 99 2.25 27.60 -8.78
CA THR A 99 2.06 28.42 -9.98
C THR A 99 3.25 28.28 -10.92
N ARG A 100 3.03 28.44 -12.22
CA ARG A 100 4.10 28.43 -13.22
C ARG A 100 4.61 29.85 -13.42
N ASP A 101 5.92 30.08 -13.38
CA ASP A 101 6.60 31.26 -13.85
C ASP A 101 7.18 30.96 -15.25
N GLU A 102 6.43 31.34 -16.28
CA GLU A 102 6.80 31.09 -17.68
C GLU A 102 8.07 31.83 -18.10
N ALA A 103 8.32 33.01 -17.51
CA ALA A 103 9.50 33.82 -17.85
C ALA A 103 10.80 33.17 -17.37
N LYS A 104 10.75 32.49 -16.24
CA LYS A 104 11.90 31.79 -15.67
C LYS A 104 11.94 30.30 -16.02
N ASP A 105 10.85 29.76 -16.61
CA ASP A 105 10.65 28.34 -16.87
C ASP A 105 10.73 27.48 -15.59
N VAL A 106 10.11 27.93 -14.48
CA VAL A 106 10.10 27.23 -13.20
C VAL A 106 8.70 27.17 -12.59
N TRP A 107 8.49 26.22 -11.71
CA TRP A 107 7.36 26.15 -10.79
C TRP A 107 7.69 26.90 -9.50
N VAL A 108 6.74 27.64 -8.99
CA VAL A 108 6.80 28.35 -7.71
C VAL A 108 5.85 27.63 -6.75
N VAL A 109 6.41 26.91 -5.78
CA VAL A 109 5.69 26.16 -4.77
C VAL A 109 5.64 26.98 -3.49
N LYS A 110 4.44 27.40 -3.09
CA LYS A 110 4.20 28.15 -1.85
C LYS A 110 3.77 27.20 -0.76
N THR A 111 4.32 27.40 0.42
CA THR A 111 3.92 26.71 1.65
C THR A 111 3.39 27.70 2.67
N GLU A 112 2.99 27.24 3.85
CA GLU A 112 2.59 28.12 4.96
C GLU A 112 3.73 28.98 5.48
N GLN A 113 4.98 28.60 5.24
CA GLN A 113 6.17 29.26 5.82
C GLN A 113 7.13 29.82 4.77
N ASP A 114 7.27 29.14 3.62
CA ASP A 114 8.30 29.43 2.63
C ASP A 114 7.75 29.41 1.19
N THR A 115 8.62 29.80 0.26
CA THR A 115 8.38 29.68 -1.19
C THR A 115 9.61 29.05 -1.84
N PHE A 116 9.38 28.04 -2.68
CA PHE A 116 10.42 27.31 -3.39
C PHE A 116 10.27 27.49 -4.90
N GLU A 117 11.35 27.81 -5.60
CA GLU A 117 11.41 27.75 -7.06
C GLU A 117 12.04 26.41 -7.47
N THR A 118 11.43 25.72 -8.42
CA THR A 118 11.93 24.43 -8.90
C THR A 118 11.58 24.21 -10.36
N LYS A 119 12.40 23.47 -11.06
CA LYS A 119 12.13 23.10 -12.45
C LYS A 119 11.09 21.99 -12.55
N TRP A 120 11.14 21.01 -11.65
CA TRP A 120 10.24 19.85 -11.65
C TRP A 120 9.40 19.77 -10.39
N VAL A 121 8.16 19.35 -10.53
CA VAL A 121 7.29 19.00 -9.42
C VAL A 121 6.80 17.56 -9.59
N ILE A 122 7.02 16.72 -8.58
CA ILE A 122 6.49 15.36 -8.54
C ILE A 122 5.46 15.30 -7.42
N ASN A 123 4.19 15.14 -7.78
CA ASN A 123 3.11 15.03 -6.82
C ASN A 123 3.04 13.60 -6.25
N CYS A 124 3.39 13.45 -4.98
CA CYS A 124 3.26 12.21 -4.20
C CYS A 124 2.45 12.46 -2.91
N ALA A 125 1.48 13.39 -2.94
CA ALA A 125 0.80 13.91 -1.75
C ALA A 125 -0.26 12.94 -1.16
N GLY A 126 -0.36 11.69 -1.63
CA GLY A 126 -1.25 10.68 -1.06
C GLY A 126 -2.71 11.11 -1.09
N MET A 127 -3.35 11.22 0.07
CA MET A 127 -4.75 11.64 0.16
C MET A 127 -5.01 13.09 -0.26
N TYR A 128 -3.97 13.92 -0.37
CA TYR A 128 -4.05 15.30 -0.85
C TYR A 128 -3.59 15.44 -2.31
N ALA A 129 -3.29 14.34 -3.00
CA ALA A 129 -2.76 14.38 -4.35
C ALA A 129 -3.71 15.02 -5.37
N SER A 130 -5.03 14.90 -5.19
CA SER A 130 -6.01 15.57 -6.05
C SER A 130 -5.93 17.09 -5.94
N GLU A 131 -5.78 17.63 -4.75
CA GLU A 131 -5.63 19.08 -4.51
C GLU A 131 -4.33 19.62 -5.11
N ILE A 132 -3.23 18.88 -4.97
CA ILE A 132 -1.95 19.24 -5.62
C ILE A 132 -2.08 19.15 -7.15
N SER A 133 -2.81 18.17 -7.68
CA SER A 133 -3.09 18.06 -9.12
C SER A 133 -3.77 19.32 -9.66
N GLU A 134 -4.82 19.82 -8.99
CA GLU A 134 -5.51 21.05 -9.36
C GLU A 134 -4.58 22.28 -9.32
N MET A 135 -3.71 22.37 -8.31
CA MET A 135 -2.72 23.44 -8.23
C MET A 135 -1.70 23.40 -9.38
N LEU A 136 -1.43 22.21 -9.93
CA LEU A 136 -0.57 22.01 -11.11
C LEU A 136 -1.29 22.24 -12.44
N GLY A 137 -2.62 22.47 -12.41
CA GLY A 137 -3.44 22.69 -13.59
C GLY A 137 -4.08 21.42 -14.16
N TYR A 138 -3.86 20.26 -13.58
CA TYR A 138 -4.54 19.02 -13.96
C TYR A 138 -6.03 19.04 -13.59
N PRO A 139 -6.85 18.18 -14.20
CA PRO A 139 -8.25 18.04 -13.78
C PRO A 139 -8.38 17.64 -12.30
N ASN A 140 -9.55 17.89 -11.73
CA ASN A 140 -9.91 17.29 -10.45
C ASN A 140 -10.01 15.76 -10.60
N TYR A 141 -9.30 15.04 -9.74
CA TYR A 141 -9.36 13.59 -9.65
C TYR A 141 -10.12 13.18 -8.39
N PRO A 142 -11.42 12.85 -8.48
CA PRO A 142 -12.22 12.47 -7.32
C PRO A 142 -11.61 11.29 -6.57
N VAL A 143 -11.48 11.43 -5.25
CA VAL A 143 -11.00 10.37 -4.36
C VAL A 143 -12.01 10.10 -3.26
N LYS A 144 -12.12 8.86 -2.83
CA LYS A 144 -13.01 8.41 -1.75
C LYS A 144 -12.22 7.61 -0.71
N GLY A 145 -12.43 7.91 0.56
CA GLY A 145 -11.78 7.23 1.67
C GLY A 145 -12.42 5.88 1.97
N PHE A 146 -11.59 4.84 2.09
CA PHE A 146 -11.97 3.52 2.57
C PHE A 146 -11.19 3.22 3.84
N LYS A 147 -11.83 3.43 4.97
CA LYS A 147 -11.27 3.17 6.29
C LYS A 147 -11.21 1.68 6.56
N GLY A 148 -10.16 1.22 7.18
CA GLY A 148 -9.99 -0.15 7.63
C GLY A 148 -9.39 -0.19 9.02
N GLU A 149 -9.97 -1.00 9.88
CA GLU A 149 -9.57 -1.17 11.27
C GLU A 149 -8.80 -2.47 11.47
N TYR A 150 -7.90 -2.49 12.46
CA TYR A 150 -7.03 -3.62 12.76
C TYR A 150 -6.94 -3.90 14.26
N TYR A 151 -6.84 -5.19 14.59
CA TYR A 151 -6.27 -5.64 15.85
C TYR A 151 -4.78 -5.92 15.74
N VAL A 152 -4.05 -5.55 16.78
CA VAL A 152 -2.66 -5.99 17.02
C VAL A 152 -2.70 -7.04 18.13
N LEU A 153 -2.22 -8.23 17.85
CA LEU A 153 -2.10 -9.31 18.81
C LEU A 153 -0.69 -9.34 19.40
N ASP A 154 -0.62 -9.72 20.68
CA ASP A 154 0.62 -9.92 21.42
C ASP A 154 1.56 -10.94 20.71
N LYS A 155 2.86 -10.83 20.94
CA LYS A 155 3.87 -11.76 20.44
C LYS A 155 3.64 -13.22 20.87
N LYS A 156 2.85 -13.44 21.93
CA LYS A 156 2.39 -14.77 22.31
C LYS A 156 1.58 -15.44 21.20
N ALA A 157 0.72 -14.66 20.51
CA ALA A 157 -0.03 -15.13 19.35
C ALA A 157 0.88 -15.37 18.14
N GLY A 158 1.90 -14.53 17.95
CA GLY A 158 2.84 -14.64 16.83
C GLY A 158 3.65 -15.92 16.79
N LYS A 159 3.75 -16.64 17.91
CA LYS A 159 4.36 -17.99 17.94
C LYS A 159 3.56 -19.05 17.20
N PHE A 160 2.28 -18.76 16.92
CA PHE A 160 1.35 -19.70 16.32
C PHE A 160 1.02 -19.38 14.85
N LEU A 161 1.51 -18.26 14.28
CA LEU A 161 1.29 -17.90 12.89
C LEU A 161 2.58 -17.45 12.23
N SER A 162 3.02 -18.19 11.22
CA SER A 162 4.29 -17.97 10.53
C SER A 162 4.16 -17.36 9.14
N ILE A 163 2.93 -17.34 8.59
CA ILE A 163 2.63 -16.97 7.22
C ILE A 163 1.37 -16.09 7.16
N PRO A 164 1.30 -15.06 6.28
CA PRO A 164 0.06 -14.34 6.02
C PRO A 164 -1.04 -15.25 5.47
N VAL A 165 -2.23 -15.18 6.07
CA VAL A 165 -3.41 -15.94 5.68
C VAL A 165 -4.52 -14.98 5.28
N TYR A 166 -4.84 -14.97 3.99
CA TYR A 166 -5.85 -14.13 3.36
C TYR A 166 -7.06 -14.97 2.98
N PRO A 167 -8.29 -14.48 3.12
CA PRO A 167 -9.45 -15.13 2.52
C PRO A 167 -9.39 -15.07 0.99
N ALA A 168 -10.22 -15.87 0.33
CA ALA A 168 -10.47 -15.76 -1.10
C ALA A 168 -10.89 -14.32 -1.45
N PRO A 169 -10.46 -13.78 -2.61
CA PRO A 169 -10.93 -12.49 -3.06
C PRO A 169 -12.45 -12.54 -3.32
N ASN A 170 -13.14 -11.44 -3.04
CA ASN A 170 -14.55 -11.30 -3.40
C ASN A 170 -14.70 -11.15 -4.93
N ASP A 171 -15.95 -11.11 -5.43
CA ASP A 171 -16.26 -11.05 -6.87
C ASP A 171 -15.69 -9.80 -7.57
N LYS A 172 -15.35 -8.75 -6.82
CA LYS A 172 -14.70 -7.53 -7.30
C LYS A 172 -13.17 -7.57 -7.14
N GLY A 173 -12.59 -8.71 -6.74
CA GLY A 173 -11.15 -8.89 -6.56
C GLY A 173 -10.56 -8.33 -5.24
N GLY A 174 -11.40 -7.77 -4.37
CA GLY A 174 -10.96 -7.25 -3.05
C GLY A 174 -10.78 -8.34 -2.01
N PHE A 175 -9.84 -8.14 -1.09
CA PHE A 175 -9.65 -9.00 0.07
C PHE A 175 -10.30 -8.39 1.31
N SER A 176 -10.89 -9.23 2.15
CA SER A 176 -11.42 -8.87 3.47
C SER A 176 -10.42 -9.18 4.58
N THR A 177 -10.88 -9.24 5.82
CA THR A 177 -10.08 -9.50 7.02
C THR A 177 -9.13 -10.68 6.86
N HIS A 178 -7.86 -10.46 7.07
CA HIS A 178 -6.79 -11.45 7.01
C HIS A 178 -5.96 -11.42 8.30
N ALA A 179 -5.14 -12.43 8.51
CA ALA A 179 -4.19 -12.51 9.60
C ALA A 179 -2.77 -12.47 9.04
N THR A 180 -1.94 -11.52 9.51
CA THR A 180 -0.60 -11.30 9.01
C THR A 180 0.40 -11.22 10.17
N PRO A 181 1.39 -12.14 10.25
CA PRO A 181 2.48 -11.98 11.19
C PRO A 181 3.33 -10.76 10.84
N THR A 182 3.92 -10.12 11.84
CA THR A 182 4.86 -9.01 11.64
C THR A 182 6.30 -9.49 11.80
N VAL A 183 7.24 -8.70 11.32
CA VAL A 183 8.67 -9.00 11.49
C VAL A 183 9.10 -9.02 12.96
N ASP A 184 8.38 -8.27 13.82
CA ASP A 184 8.62 -8.16 15.26
C ASP A 184 7.96 -9.29 16.07
N GLY A 185 7.17 -10.13 15.43
CA GLY A 185 6.52 -11.29 16.05
C GLY A 185 5.12 -11.04 16.61
N ASN A 186 4.49 -9.92 16.29
CA ASN A 186 3.07 -9.69 16.51
C ASN A 186 2.22 -10.32 15.38
N VAL A 187 0.91 -10.33 15.52
CA VAL A 187 -0.02 -10.63 14.43
C VAL A 187 -0.98 -9.46 14.26
N LEU A 188 -1.17 -9.02 13.03
CA LEU A 188 -2.20 -8.06 12.65
C LEU A 188 -3.41 -8.82 12.13
N VAL A 189 -4.61 -8.46 12.58
CA VAL A 189 -5.88 -9.03 12.09
C VAL A 189 -6.75 -7.88 11.60
N GLY A 190 -7.07 -7.90 10.35
CA GLY A 190 -7.76 -6.85 9.61
C GLY A 190 -7.28 -6.80 8.15
N PRO A 191 -7.68 -5.74 7.42
CA PRO A 191 -8.69 -4.77 7.83
C PRO A 191 -10.10 -5.25 7.55
N ASP A 192 -11.07 -4.55 8.08
CA ASP A 192 -12.36 -4.40 7.45
C ASP A 192 -12.32 -3.28 6.38
N SER A 193 -13.47 -2.87 5.86
CA SER A 193 -13.48 -1.78 4.88
C SER A 193 -14.85 -1.11 4.82
N TYR A 194 -14.89 0.18 5.11
CA TYR A 194 -16.08 1.01 4.97
C TYR A 194 -15.72 2.44 4.51
N VAL A 195 -16.70 3.11 3.91
CA VAL A 195 -16.51 4.44 3.34
C VAL A 195 -16.44 5.49 4.45
N THR A 196 -15.50 6.44 4.33
CA THR A 196 -15.43 7.65 5.15
C THR A 196 -15.14 8.86 4.26
N GLU A 197 -15.68 10.01 4.65
CA GLU A 197 -15.37 11.31 4.05
C GLU A 197 -14.38 12.11 4.91
N ASP A 198 -14.25 11.73 6.19
CA ASP A 198 -13.34 12.37 7.11
C ASP A 198 -11.92 11.81 6.92
N ARG A 199 -10.97 12.70 6.62
CA ARG A 199 -9.56 12.36 6.40
C ARG A 199 -8.80 12.02 7.68
N GLU A 200 -9.35 12.40 8.83
CA GLU A 200 -8.73 12.22 10.14
C GLU A 200 -9.51 11.26 11.05
N ASP A 201 -10.50 10.55 10.52
CA ASP A 201 -11.25 9.55 11.27
C ASP A 201 -10.42 8.26 11.47
N TYR A 202 -9.58 8.26 12.47
CA TYR A 202 -8.80 7.09 12.91
C TYR A 202 -9.41 6.41 14.15
N VAL A 203 -10.65 6.74 14.51
CA VAL A 203 -11.35 6.14 15.65
C VAL A 203 -11.71 4.70 15.33
N VAL A 204 -11.37 3.79 16.23
CA VAL A 204 -11.73 2.37 16.12
C VAL A 204 -13.01 2.11 16.90
N THR A 205 -13.97 1.41 16.30
CA THR A 205 -15.28 1.16 16.88
C THR A 205 -15.43 -0.28 17.38
N LYS A 206 -16.23 -0.47 18.43
CA LYS A 206 -16.46 -1.79 18.99
C LYS A 206 -17.15 -2.74 18.00
N GLU A 207 -18.08 -2.23 17.21
CA GLU A 207 -18.82 -3.03 16.22
C GLU A 207 -17.88 -3.65 15.18
N HIS A 208 -16.97 -2.85 14.63
CA HIS A 208 -15.96 -3.32 13.68
C HIS A 208 -15.00 -4.30 14.31
N MET A 209 -14.59 -4.06 15.56
CA MET A 209 -13.71 -4.97 16.29
C MET A 209 -14.30 -6.36 16.50
N ASP A 210 -15.59 -6.47 16.80
CA ASP A 210 -16.26 -7.78 16.93
C ASP A 210 -16.36 -8.51 15.58
N GLY A 211 -16.55 -7.79 14.49
CA GLY A 211 -16.47 -8.31 13.12
C GLY A 211 -15.08 -8.87 12.79
N LEU A 212 -14.05 -8.11 13.06
CA LEU A 212 -12.65 -8.53 12.84
C LEU A 212 -12.28 -9.77 13.65
N PHE A 213 -12.77 -9.88 14.88
CA PHE A 213 -12.55 -11.10 15.69
C PHE A 213 -13.19 -12.33 15.06
N ARG A 214 -14.45 -12.23 14.64
CA ARG A 214 -15.19 -13.32 14.00
C ARG A 214 -14.50 -13.77 12.71
N ASP A 215 -14.15 -12.85 11.84
CA ASP A 215 -13.62 -13.15 10.52
C ASP A 215 -12.12 -13.51 10.59
N GLY A 216 -11.36 -12.87 11.47
CA GLY A 216 -9.97 -13.23 11.74
C GLY A 216 -9.81 -14.62 12.33
N SER A 217 -10.78 -15.09 13.14
CA SER A 217 -10.76 -16.45 13.71
C SER A 217 -10.89 -17.54 12.65
N LYS A 218 -11.42 -17.22 11.47
CA LYS A 218 -11.44 -18.15 10.32
C LYS A 218 -10.05 -18.26 9.67
N MET A 219 -9.26 -17.19 9.73
CA MET A 219 -7.92 -17.13 9.14
C MET A 219 -6.85 -17.68 10.08
N PHE A 220 -7.02 -17.46 11.38
CA PHE A 220 -6.07 -17.83 12.42
C PHE A 220 -6.76 -18.60 13.56
N LYS A 221 -6.57 -19.93 13.62
CA LYS A 221 -7.26 -20.85 14.55
C LYS A 221 -6.98 -20.59 16.03
N GLN A 222 -5.79 -20.02 16.34
CA GLN A 222 -5.40 -19.69 17.72
C GLN A 222 -5.73 -18.24 18.11
N MET A 223 -6.60 -17.56 17.36
CA MET A 223 -7.02 -16.22 17.69
C MET A 223 -7.84 -16.22 18.99
N LYS A 224 -7.37 -15.45 19.99
CA LYS A 224 -8.02 -15.31 21.31
C LYS A 224 -8.07 -13.85 21.70
N ARG A 225 -9.15 -13.43 22.39
CA ARG A 225 -9.30 -12.06 22.86
C ARG A 225 -8.20 -11.65 23.87
N GLU A 226 -7.66 -12.59 24.63
CA GLU A 226 -6.57 -12.35 25.58
C GLU A 226 -5.25 -11.92 24.94
N TYR A 227 -5.09 -12.09 23.62
CA TYR A 227 -3.92 -11.66 22.87
C TYR A 227 -4.05 -10.22 22.33
N PHE A 228 -5.19 -9.58 22.49
CA PHE A 228 -5.39 -8.22 21.97
C PHE A 228 -4.69 -7.20 22.85
N ILE A 229 -3.71 -6.50 22.26
CA ILE A 229 -2.92 -5.49 22.99
C ILE A 229 -3.16 -4.08 22.47
N ARG A 230 -3.60 -3.92 21.21
CA ARG A 230 -3.86 -2.63 20.59
C ARG A 230 -4.78 -2.78 19.38
N ASN A 231 -5.34 -1.66 18.95
CA ASN A 231 -6.03 -1.49 17.68
C ASN A 231 -5.55 -0.20 16.99
N PHE A 232 -5.79 -0.10 15.71
CA PHE A 232 -5.58 1.12 14.92
C PHE A 232 -6.46 1.09 13.68
N ALA A 233 -6.62 2.25 13.05
CA ALA A 233 -7.28 2.40 11.76
C ALA A 233 -6.39 3.12 10.78
N GLY A 234 -6.63 2.88 9.49
CA GLY A 234 -6.03 3.61 8.39
C GLY A 234 -7.05 3.86 7.28
N ILE A 235 -6.83 4.88 6.48
CA ILE A 235 -7.74 5.24 5.40
C ILE A 235 -7.03 5.12 4.06
N ARG A 236 -7.61 4.33 3.15
CA ARG A 236 -7.14 4.18 1.79
C ARG A 236 -7.94 5.09 0.88
N TRP A 237 -7.30 6.10 0.32
CA TRP A 237 -7.92 7.06 -0.58
C TRP A 237 -7.79 6.55 -2.02
N LYS A 238 -8.93 6.12 -2.58
CA LYS A 238 -9.05 5.53 -3.91
C LYS A 238 -9.65 6.52 -4.89
N ARG A 239 -9.09 6.56 -6.09
CA ARG A 239 -9.74 7.25 -7.21
C ARG A 239 -11.05 6.52 -7.56
N TYR A 240 -12.04 7.28 -7.96
CA TYR A 240 -13.29 6.72 -8.44
C TYR A 240 -13.89 7.56 -9.57
N ASN A 241 -14.72 6.93 -10.41
CA ASN A 241 -15.53 7.63 -11.38
C ASN A 241 -16.81 8.16 -10.66
N PRO A 242 -17.03 9.48 -10.61
CA PRO A 242 -18.20 10.04 -9.88
C PRO A 242 -19.55 9.69 -10.51
N GLU A 243 -19.59 9.38 -11.82
CA GLU A 243 -20.84 9.03 -12.52
C GLU A 243 -21.24 7.58 -12.27
N THR A 244 -20.28 6.66 -12.27
CA THR A 244 -20.51 5.21 -12.12
C THR A 244 -20.27 4.69 -10.71
N GLY A 245 -19.51 5.42 -9.89
CA GLY A 245 -19.03 4.98 -8.59
C GLY A 245 -17.92 3.91 -8.66
N GLU A 246 -17.44 3.58 -9.85
CA GLU A 246 -16.38 2.60 -10.07
C GLU A 246 -15.06 3.06 -9.47
N ILE A 247 -14.36 2.16 -8.78
CA ILE A 247 -13.00 2.42 -8.27
C ILE A 247 -12.01 2.30 -9.44
N LEU A 248 -11.19 3.32 -9.59
CA LEU A 248 -10.18 3.42 -10.64
C LEU A 248 -8.80 3.03 -10.11
N ASP A 249 -7.94 2.57 -11.01
CA ASP A 249 -6.55 2.22 -10.70
C ASP A 249 -5.70 3.47 -10.40
N PHE A 250 -4.47 3.26 -9.93
CA PHE A 250 -3.46 4.29 -9.72
C PHE A 250 -3.26 5.11 -11.00
N LEU A 251 -3.15 6.42 -10.84
CA LEU A 251 -2.76 7.31 -11.93
C LEU A 251 -1.29 7.69 -11.76
N LEU A 252 -0.54 7.57 -12.84
CA LEU A 252 0.78 8.16 -13.00
C LEU A 252 0.83 8.78 -14.38
N GLU A 253 0.91 10.10 -14.43
CA GLU A 253 0.88 10.87 -15.67
C GLU A 253 1.94 11.98 -15.69
N SER A 254 2.30 12.38 -16.88
CA SER A 254 3.10 13.55 -17.22
C SER A 254 2.78 13.87 -18.67
N ASP A 255 2.46 15.10 -18.99
CA ASP A 255 2.08 15.53 -20.34
C ASP A 255 2.65 16.92 -20.69
N GLY A 256 2.58 17.27 -21.98
CA GLY A 256 3.11 18.54 -22.49
C GLY A 256 2.29 19.78 -22.11
N ALA A 257 1.05 19.61 -21.61
CA ALA A 257 0.22 20.72 -21.13
C ALA A 257 0.66 21.17 -19.72
N HIS A 258 1.29 20.25 -18.98
CA HIS A 258 1.80 20.47 -17.61
C HIS A 258 3.31 20.19 -17.60
N PRO A 259 4.14 21.05 -18.20
CA PRO A 259 5.55 20.78 -18.42
C PRO A 259 6.30 20.60 -17.11
N HIS A 260 7.24 19.67 -17.10
CA HIS A 260 8.09 19.36 -15.94
C HIS A 260 7.31 18.95 -14.69
N THR A 261 6.21 18.21 -14.88
CA THR A 261 5.47 17.60 -13.76
C THR A 261 5.34 16.10 -13.91
N VAL A 262 5.28 15.41 -12.79
CA VAL A 262 4.84 14.01 -12.68
C VAL A 262 3.77 13.93 -11.61
N ASN A 263 2.59 13.45 -11.97
CA ASN A 263 1.43 13.45 -11.11
C ASN A 263 1.04 12.00 -10.73
N LEU A 264 1.08 11.67 -9.43
CA LEU A 264 0.68 10.37 -8.91
C LEU A 264 -0.55 10.56 -8.01
N VAL A 265 -1.68 9.97 -8.42
CA VAL A 265 -2.95 10.10 -7.69
C VAL A 265 -3.55 8.74 -7.39
N GLY A 266 -4.14 8.59 -6.19
CA GLY A 266 -4.85 7.39 -5.78
C GLY A 266 -3.95 6.20 -5.46
N ILE A 267 -2.68 6.44 -5.13
CA ILE A 267 -1.78 5.37 -4.68
C ILE A 267 -2.22 4.90 -3.29
N GLU A 268 -2.78 3.70 -3.24
CA GLU A 268 -3.24 3.02 -2.03
C GLU A 268 -2.63 1.62 -1.92
N SER A 269 -3.30 0.62 -1.37
CA SER A 269 -2.81 -0.77 -1.37
C SER A 269 -2.87 -1.37 -2.80
N PRO A 270 -1.77 -1.95 -3.33
CA PRO A 270 -0.50 -2.31 -2.70
C PRO A 270 0.65 -1.29 -2.91
N GLY A 271 0.42 0.00 -2.71
CA GLY A 271 1.36 1.08 -3.00
C GLY A 271 2.76 0.89 -2.38
N VAL A 272 2.86 0.38 -1.15
CA VAL A 272 4.16 0.08 -0.51
C VAL A 272 4.95 -0.95 -1.34
N THR A 273 4.30 -2.01 -1.81
CA THR A 273 4.93 -3.02 -2.68
C THR A 273 5.32 -2.44 -4.03
N CYS A 274 4.50 -1.51 -4.56
CA CYS A 274 4.71 -0.89 -5.87
C CYS A 274 5.60 0.37 -5.81
N ALA A 275 6.06 0.83 -4.64
CA ALA A 275 6.75 2.10 -4.48
C ALA A 275 7.99 2.23 -5.39
N LEU A 276 8.88 1.25 -5.39
CA LEU A 276 10.08 1.29 -6.24
C LEU A 276 9.77 1.20 -7.76
N PRO A 277 8.90 0.29 -8.24
CA PRO A 277 8.46 0.32 -9.65
C PRO A 277 7.81 1.64 -10.06
N LEU A 278 6.96 2.24 -9.22
CA LEU A 278 6.34 3.54 -9.49
C LEU A 278 7.37 4.65 -9.55
N ALA A 279 8.30 4.69 -8.60
CA ALA A 279 9.39 5.66 -8.61
C ALA A 279 10.25 5.56 -9.89
N ARG A 280 10.59 4.34 -10.33
CA ARG A 280 11.30 4.12 -11.60
C ARG A 280 10.53 4.66 -12.81
N ARG A 281 9.21 4.45 -12.84
CA ARG A 281 8.36 4.99 -13.92
C ARG A 281 8.29 6.51 -13.88
N ALA A 282 8.15 7.11 -12.70
CA ALA A 282 8.16 8.57 -12.53
C ALA A 282 9.48 9.18 -13.02
N VAL A 283 10.61 8.62 -12.61
CA VAL A 283 11.94 9.05 -13.07
C VAL A 283 12.10 8.85 -14.58
N ALA A 284 11.58 7.76 -15.15
CA ALA A 284 11.65 7.53 -16.59
C ALA A 284 10.88 8.59 -17.41
N LEU A 285 9.79 9.13 -16.88
CA LEU A 285 9.07 10.26 -17.49
C LEU A 285 9.93 11.52 -17.47
N LEU A 286 10.53 11.84 -16.33
CA LEU A 286 11.43 12.97 -16.17
C LEU A 286 12.65 12.87 -17.14
N VAL A 287 13.28 11.70 -17.22
CA VAL A 287 14.47 11.47 -18.06
C VAL A 287 14.17 11.57 -19.56
N LYS A 288 12.93 11.35 -19.99
CA LYS A 288 12.54 11.56 -21.40
C LYS A 288 12.63 13.03 -21.82
N GLU A 289 12.30 13.94 -20.92
CA GLU A 289 12.32 15.38 -21.19
C GLU A 289 13.70 16.00 -20.90
N GLU A 290 14.39 15.47 -19.89
CA GLU A 290 15.73 15.89 -19.53
C GLU A 290 16.63 14.69 -19.33
N GLN A 291 17.90 14.82 -19.70
CA GLN A 291 18.92 13.82 -19.39
C GLN A 291 19.72 14.31 -18.17
N PRO A 292 19.26 14.04 -16.93
CA PRO A 292 19.98 14.46 -15.75
C PRO A 292 21.34 13.78 -15.70
N GLN A 293 22.35 14.51 -15.24
CA GLN A 293 23.67 13.90 -15.01
C GLN A 293 23.55 12.88 -13.88
N LYS A 294 24.20 11.73 -14.08
CA LYS A 294 24.33 10.75 -13.00
C LYS A 294 25.14 11.33 -11.86
N ASN A 295 24.65 11.15 -10.65
CA ASN A 295 25.46 11.40 -9.46
C ASN A 295 26.47 10.25 -9.32
N GLU A 296 27.74 10.50 -9.70
CA GLU A 296 28.80 9.48 -9.58
C GLU A 296 29.14 9.16 -8.11
N GLY A 297 28.81 10.05 -7.19
CA GLY A 297 28.95 9.86 -5.76
C GLY A 297 27.73 9.23 -5.09
N PHE A 298 26.76 8.68 -5.86
CA PHE A 298 25.59 8.03 -5.28
C PHE A 298 25.98 6.83 -4.43
N ASP A 299 25.57 6.87 -3.16
CA ASP A 299 25.72 5.75 -2.22
C ASP A 299 24.39 4.99 -2.12
N PRO A 300 24.34 3.74 -2.56
CA PRO A 300 23.13 2.93 -2.51
C PRO A 300 22.78 2.42 -1.11
N VAL A 301 23.67 2.55 -0.11
CA VAL A 301 23.51 1.96 1.24
C VAL A 301 23.87 2.97 2.31
#